data_507d827a7d44335609572b77713a9cc8
#
_entry.id   507d827a7d44335609572b77713a9cc8
#
_cell.length_a   1.000
_cell.length_b   1.000
_cell.length_c   1.000
_cell.angle_alpha   90.00
_cell.angle_beta   90.00
_cell.angle_gamma   90.00
#
_symmetry.space_group_name_H-M   'P 1'
#
loop_
_entity.id
_entity.type
_entity.pdbx_description
1 polymer ?
#
loop_
_entity_poly.entity_id
_entity_poly.type
_entity_poly.pdbx_seq_one_letter_code
_entity_poly.pdbx_strand_id
1 'polypeptide(L)'
;KDGAVLFDGIVDEHRVKCRNGARTEVFSLRSRAALLLDNEAAPMELRLPSLRLLERMYLMPLGLHAVGGDRRPVEGVLTVEKGVSCFEALQTFSERYLNCTPYTDKSGGVHFESYVPKTVKPDRVTAREVIFCPYKMLSGVTVQNAQTGAYSAEYHDPLAPQVRVRYLSAYAKTAPTALLNESRRASKRLKLTCASYIDGNMGDTMRTEELGEVRLISKNVLLRGKDVKTELHFEPV
;
A
#
# COMPACT_ATOMS: atom_id res chain seq x y z
N LYS A 1 -20.61 0.17 -16.60
CA LYS A 1 -21.69 -0.82 -16.78
C LYS A 1 -22.86 -0.28 -15.96
N ASP A 2 -24.02 -0.14 -16.53
CA ASP A 2 -25.24 0.33 -15.86
C ASP A 2 -25.15 1.74 -15.21
N GLY A 3 -24.30 2.63 -15.75
CA GLY A 3 -24.11 4.00 -15.24
C GLY A 3 -23.26 4.11 -13.97
N ALA A 4 -22.79 2.99 -13.41
CA ALA A 4 -21.91 3.04 -12.25
C ALA A 4 -20.47 3.40 -12.64
N VAL A 5 -19.88 4.35 -11.93
CA VAL A 5 -18.45 4.66 -12.06
C VAL A 5 -17.64 3.52 -11.44
N LEU A 6 -16.87 2.81 -12.25
CA LEU A 6 -16.00 1.74 -11.78
C LEU A 6 -14.64 2.25 -11.32
N PHE A 7 -14.16 3.32 -11.94
CA PHE A 7 -12.88 3.91 -11.63
C PHE A 7 -12.89 5.40 -11.97
N ASP A 8 -12.37 6.22 -11.06
CA ASP A 8 -12.04 7.63 -11.26
C ASP A 8 -10.55 7.84 -10.99
N GLY A 9 -9.85 8.44 -11.94
CA GLY A 9 -8.40 8.55 -11.85
C GLY A 9 -7.79 9.39 -12.96
N ILE A 10 -6.47 9.28 -13.07
CA ILE A 10 -5.65 9.96 -14.05
C ILE A 10 -5.17 8.96 -15.12
N VAL A 11 -5.06 9.45 -16.36
CA VAL A 11 -4.49 8.68 -17.47
C VAL A 11 -2.99 8.88 -17.47
N ASP A 12 -2.23 7.81 -17.23
CA ASP A 12 -0.77 7.83 -17.30
C ASP A 12 -0.26 7.61 -18.72
N GLU A 13 -0.93 6.73 -19.45
CA GLU A 13 -0.52 6.38 -20.79
C GLU A 13 -1.74 6.11 -21.68
N HIS A 14 -1.70 6.63 -22.89
CA HIS A 14 -2.60 6.28 -23.98
C HIS A 14 -1.80 5.72 -25.13
N ARG A 15 -2.03 4.46 -25.45
CA ARG A 15 -1.31 3.72 -26.49
C ARG A 15 -2.25 3.33 -27.62
N VAL A 16 -1.93 3.75 -28.84
CA VAL A 16 -2.68 3.36 -30.05
C VAL A 16 -1.85 2.33 -30.81
N LYS A 17 -2.44 1.17 -31.08
CA LYS A 17 -1.82 0.10 -31.86
C LYS A 17 -2.66 -0.16 -33.09
N CYS A 18 -2.04 -0.10 -34.28
CA CYS A 18 -2.65 -0.48 -35.54
C CYS A 18 -1.96 -1.76 -36.06
N ARG A 19 -2.72 -2.82 -36.21
CA ARG A 19 -2.20 -4.10 -36.77
C ARG A 19 -3.25 -4.72 -37.71
N ASN A 20 -2.83 -5.04 -38.91
CA ASN A 20 -3.70 -5.67 -39.94
C ASN A 20 -5.03 -4.93 -40.11
N GLY A 21 -4.99 -3.59 -40.20
CA GLY A 21 -6.19 -2.76 -40.35
C GLY A 21 -7.04 -2.58 -39.06
N ALA A 22 -6.76 -3.29 -37.99
CA ALA A 22 -7.45 -3.13 -36.72
C ALA A 22 -6.72 -2.09 -35.83
N ARG A 23 -7.50 -1.14 -35.30
CA ARG A 23 -7.02 -0.14 -34.33
C ARG A 23 -7.42 -0.58 -32.93
N THR A 24 -6.44 -0.64 -32.03
CA THR A 24 -6.65 -0.90 -30.60
C THR A 24 -6.10 0.26 -29.80
N GLU A 25 -6.88 0.76 -28.88
CA GLU A 25 -6.46 1.80 -27.93
C GLU A 25 -6.36 1.20 -26.53
N VAL A 26 -5.27 1.50 -25.84
CA VAL A 26 -4.99 1.04 -24.47
C VAL A 26 -4.73 2.27 -23.62
N PHE A 27 -5.45 2.38 -22.53
CA PHE A 27 -5.25 3.41 -21.52
C PHE A 27 -4.71 2.74 -20.24
N SER A 28 -3.60 3.26 -19.73
CA SER A 28 -3.11 2.94 -18.40
C SER A 28 -3.55 4.06 -17.45
N LEU A 29 -4.18 3.67 -16.35
CA LEU A 29 -4.83 4.60 -15.42
C LEU A 29 -4.34 4.31 -14.00
N ARG A 30 -4.15 5.39 -13.22
CA ARG A 30 -3.92 5.31 -11.78
C ARG A 30 -4.98 6.11 -11.03
N SER A 31 -5.21 5.76 -9.75
CA SER A 31 -6.10 6.56 -8.90
C SER A 31 -5.53 7.98 -8.73
N ARG A 32 -6.38 8.97 -8.45
CA ARG A 32 -5.92 10.34 -8.17
C ARG A 32 -4.94 10.42 -6.99
N ALA A 33 -5.03 9.47 -6.07
CA ALA A 33 -4.09 9.36 -4.95
C ALA A 33 -2.63 9.16 -5.39
N ALA A 34 -2.38 8.67 -6.61
CA ALA A 34 -1.03 8.57 -7.17
C ALA A 34 -0.32 9.94 -7.22
N LEU A 35 -1.08 11.02 -7.38
CA LEU A 35 -0.52 12.39 -7.33
C LEU A 35 0.18 12.70 -6.00
N LEU A 36 -0.23 12.07 -4.90
CA LEU A 36 0.44 12.24 -3.61
C LEU A 36 1.84 11.61 -3.57
N LEU A 37 2.07 10.57 -4.37
CA LEU A 37 3.38 9.93 -4.51
C LEU A 37 4.25 10.64 -5.55
N ASP A 38 3.62 11.19 -6.59
CA ASP A 38 4.32 11.85 -7.69
C ASP A 38 4.78 13.28 -7.34
N ASN A 39 4.20 13.89 -6.32
CA ASN A 39 4.52 15.25 -5.90
C ASN A 39 5.30 15.26 -4.59
N GLU A 40 6.42 15.99 -4.60
CA GLU A 40 7.20 16.23 -3.40
C GLU A 40 6.52 17.24 -2.50
N ALA A 41 6.59 16.98 -1.20
CA ALA A 41 6.20 17.94 -0.18
C ALA A 41 7.31 19.00 -0.03
N ALA A 42 6.93 20.27 0.14
CA ALA A 42 7.91 21.33 0.37
C ALA A 42 8.68 21.06 1.68
N PRO A 43 10.04 21.09 1.67
CA PRO A 43 10.84 20.90 2.87
C PRO A 43 10.57 22.01 3.90
N MET A 44 10.15 21.62 5.11
CA MET A 44 9.85 22.60 6.16
C MET A 44 9.72 21.94 7.54
N GLU A 45 9.73 22.78 8.56
CA GLU A 45 9.33 22.41 9.92
C GLU A 45 7.98 23.05 10.24
N LEU A 46 7.00 22.20 10.54
CA LEU A 46 5.66 22.62 10.97
C LEU A 46 5.58 22.48 12.49
N ARG A 47 5.52 23.60 13.20
CA ARG A 47 5.21 23.65 14.63
C ARG A 47 3.71 23.59 14.83
N LEU A 48 3.26 22.81 15.80
CA LEU A 48 1.83 22.54 16.03
C LEU A 48 1.10 22.08 14.76
N PRO A 49 1.59 21.03 14.09
CA PRO A 49 0.98 20.57 12.85
C PRO A 49 -0.46 20.14 13.09
N SER A 50 -1.30 20.23 12.05
CA SER A 50 -2.69 19.75 12.12
C SER A 50 -3.09 19.11 10.80
N LEU A 51 -4.02 18.16 10.86
CA LEU A 51 -4.55 17.55 9.64
C LEU A 51 -5.18 18.58 8.71
N ARG A 52 -5.84 19.61 9.27
CA ARG A 52 -6.43 20.72 8.49
C ARG A 52 -5.36 21.50 7.69
N LEU A 53 -4.20 21.73 8.28
CA LEU A 53 -3.09 22.42 7.60
C LEU A 53 -2.54 21.55 6.47
N LEU A 54 -2.29 20.27 6.74
CA LEU A 54 -1.75 19.32 5.76
C LEU A 54 -2.75 19.06 4.61
N GLU A 55 -4.04 19.02 4.90
CA GLU A 55 -5.09 18.91 3.88
C GLU A 55 -5.01 20.10 2.91
N ARG A 56 -4.89 21.32 3.42
CA ARG A 56 -4.77 22.53 2.58
C ARG A 56 -3.47 22.55 1.77
N MET A 57 -2.39 22.03 2.31
CA MET A 57 -1.09 22.05 1.65
C MET A 57 -0.92 20.94 0.61
N TYR A 58 -1.39 19.72 0.93
CA TYR A 58 -1.03 18.53 0.14
C TYR A 58 -2.23 17.86 -0.54
N LEU A 59 -3.45 17.96 -0.01
CA LEU A 59 -4.61 17.30 -0.58
C LEU A 59 -5.41 18.22 -1.51
N MET A 60 -5.82 19.39 -1.02
CA MET A 60 -6.67 20.28 -1.78
C MET A 60 -6.08 20.72 -3.13
N PRO A 61 -4.76 21.01 -3.25
CA PRO A 61 -4.18 21.37 -4.55
C PRO A 61 -4.24 20.24 -5.58
N LEU A 62 -4.37 18.99 -5.12
CA LEU A 62 -4.45 17.79 -5.97
C LEU A 62 -5.91 17.34 -6.19
N GLY A 63 -6.88 18.10 -5.72
CA GLY A 63 -8.30 17.75 -5.81
C GLY A 63 -8.73 16.61 -4.89
N LEU A 64 -7.94 16.35 -3.83
CA LEU A 64 -8.18 15.36 -2.81
C LEU A 64 -8.69 16.02 -1.52
N HIS A 65 -9.24 15.23 -0.60
CA HIS A 65 -9.73 15.72 0.68
C HIS A 65 -9.50 14.72 1.80
N ALA A 66 -9.40 15.22 3.03
CA ALA A 66 -9.26 14.38 4.20
C ALA A 66 -10.61 13.87 4.69
N VAL A 67 -10.67 12.58 5.04
CA VAL A 67 -11.83 11.90 5.64
C VAL A 67 -11.42 11.40 7.02
N GLY A 68 -12.26 11.63 8.03
CA GLY A 68 -11.94 11.27 9.41
C GLY A 68 -10.78 12.07 10.00
N GLY A 69 -10.19 11.54 11.05
CA GLY A 69 -9.05 12.11 11.77
C GLY A 69 -9.35 13.38 12.58
N ASP A 70 -8.55 13.62 13.62
CA ASP A 70 -8.62 14.86 14.40
C ASP A 70 -7.95 16.00 13.63
N ARG A 71 -8.67 17.11 13.45
CA ARG A 71 -8.20 18.27 12.69
C ARG A 71 -7.58 19.37 13.56
N ARG A 72 -7.56 19.19 14.88
CA ARG A 72 -6.97 20.13 15.82
C ARG A 72 -5.44 20.14 15.67
N PRO A 73 -4.78 21.26 15.98
CA PRO A 73 -3.33 21.28 16.11
C PRO A 73 -2.87 20.31 17.19
N VAL A 74 -1.79 19.59 16.91
CA VAL A 74 -1.15 18.66 17.86
C VAL A 74 0.17 19.23 18.35
N GLU A 75 0.52 18.97 19.60
CA GLU A 75 1.80 19.38 20.16
C GLU A 75 2.94 18.62 19.49
N GLY A 76 3.95 19.36 19.04
CA GLY A 76 5.14 18.80 18.43
C GLY A 76 5.58 19.54 17.17
N VAL A 77 6.57 18.94 16.50
CA VAL A 77 7.15 19.46 15.27
C VAL A 77 7.13 18.34 14.23
N LEU A 78 6.51 18.60 13.09
CA LEU A 78 6.60 17.74 11.91
C LEU A 78 7.68 18.30 10.98
N THR A 79 8.79 17.58 10.83
CA THR A 79 9.84 17.89 9.88
C THR A 79 9.58 17.16 8.58
N VAL A 80 9.49 17.90 7.50
CA VAL A 80 9.42 17.39 6.13
C VAL A 80 10.77 17.63 5.47
N GLU A 81 11.46 16.55 5.15
CA GLU A 81 12.78 16.63 4.51
C GLU A 81 12.64 16.78 2.99
N LYS A 82 13.73 17.20 2.33
CA LYS A 82 13.77 17.27 0.87
C LYS A 82 13.66 15.87 0.25
N GLY A 83 12.85 15.74 -0.80
CA GLY A 83 12.62 14.47 -1.51
C GLY A 83 11.53 13.59 -0.92
N VAL A 84 10.87 14.03 0.16
CA VAL A 84 9.73 13.36 0.75
C VAL A 84 8.49 13.66 -0.08
N SER A 85 7.73 12.64 -0.47
CA SER A 85 6.46 12.80 -1.19
C SER A 85 5.38 13.39 -0.28
N CYS A 86 4.34 13.97 -0.89
CA CYS A 86 3.16 14.43 -0.12
C CYS A 86 2.53 13.29 0.69
N PHE A 87 2.51 12.05 0.14
CA PHE A 87 1.98 10.89 0.86
C PHE A 87 2.83 10.53 2.09
N GLU A 88 4.15 10.48 1.95
CA GLU A 88 5.06 10.18 3.06
C GLU A 88 4.97 11.22 4.19
N ALA A 89 4.82 12.50 3.84
CA ALA A 89 4.61 13.56 4.82
C ALA A 89 3.30 13.36 5.59
N LEU A 90 2.19 13.02 4.90
CA LEU A 90 0.90 12.70 5.50
C LEU A 90 0.97 11.43 6.34
N GLN A 91 1.66 10.40 5.87
CA GLN A 91 1.86 9.15 6.59
C GLN A 91 2.65 9.38 7.89
N THR A 92 3.76 10.11 7.82
CA THR A 92 4.57 10.46 9.00
C THR A 92 3.74 11.20 10.04
N PHE A 93 2.91 12.15 9.60
CA PHE A 93 2.00 12.86 10.50
C PHE A 93 0.98 11.93 11.15
N SER A 94 0.28 11.12 10.35
CA SER A 94 -0.79 10.26 10.85
C SER A 94 -0.30 9.14 11.75
N GLU A 95 0.82 8.51 11.43
CA GLU A 95 1.44 7.49 12.29
C GLU A 95 1.92 8.08 13.61
N ARG A 96 2.49 9.29 13.59
CA ARG A 96 3.03 9.92 14.78
C ARG A 96 1.99 10.53 15.71
N TYR A 97 0.93 11.13 15.16
CA TYR A 97 0.00 11.95 15.92
C TYR A 97 -1.43 11.43 15.94
N LEU A 98 -1.83 10.61 14.97
CA LEU A 98 -3.17 10.03 14.88
C LEU A 98 -3.18 8.52 15.13
N ASN A 99 -2.00 7.89 15.25
CA ASN A 99 -1.83 6.44 15.44
C ASN A 99 -2.58 5.61 14.37
N CYS A 100 -2.55 6.08 13.13
CA CYS A 100 -3.16 5.36 12.00
C CYS A 100 -2.29 5.48 10.75
N THR A 101 -2.42 4.52 9.83
CA THR A 101 -1.82 4.59 8.51
C THR A 101 -2.88 5.12 7.54
N PRO A 102 -2.60 6.21 6.79
CA PRO A 102 -3.58 6.77 5.88
C PRO A 102 -3.83 5.82 4.71
N TYR A 103 -5.07 5.78 4.25
CA TYR A 103 -5.45 5.03 3.05
C TYR A 103 -6.39 5.86 2.18
N THR A 104 -6.53 5.47 0.93
CA THR A 104 -7.32 6.22 -0.04
C THR A 104 -8.51 5.41 -0.55
N ASP A 105 -9.62 6.08 -0.81
CA ASP A 105 -10.78 5.50 -1.46
C ASP A 105 -10.85 5.83 -2.96
N LYS A 106 -11.81 5.24 -3.65
CA LYS A 106 -12.03 5.44 -5.08
C LYS A 106 -12.61 6.80 -5.46
N SER A 107 -13.05 7.60 -4.49
CA SER A 107 -13.61 8.94 -4.70
C SER A 107 -12.60 10.08 -4.47
N GLY A 108 -11.37 9.75 -4.13
CA GLY A 108 -10.31 10.72 -3.83
C GLY A 108 -10.28 11.15 -2.37
N GLY A 109 -11.01 10.47 -1.50
CA GLY A 109 -10.91 10.64 -0.06
C GLY A 109 -9.63 10.01 0.48
N VAL A 110 -8.89 10.73 1.32
CA VAL A 110 -7.75 10.23 2.07
C VAL A 110 -8.17 10.09 3.53
N HIS A 111 -8.25 8.85 3.99
CA HIS A 111 -8.75 8.50 5.32
C HIS A 111 -7.64 8.52 6.36
N PHE A 112 -7.90 9.17 7.49
CA PHE A 112 -7.01 9.28 8.64
C PHE A 112 -7.61 8.59 9.87
N GLU A 113 -8.01 7.36 9.67
CA GLU A 113 -8.60 6.48 10.69
C GLU A 113 -8.17 5.04 10.43
N SER A 114 -8.35 4.17 11.41
CA SER A 114 -8.02 2.75 11.22
C SER A 114 -8.90 2.14 10.15
N TYR A 115 -8.26 1.51 9.16
CA TYR A 115 -8.98 0.80 8.11
C TYR A 115 -9.73 -0.41 8.68
N VAL A 116 -11.01 -0.50 8.39
CA VAL A 116 -11.82 -1.67 8.73
C VAL A 116 -11.93 -2.56 7.49
N PRO A 117 -11.23 -3.71 7.47
CA PRO A 117 -11.25 -4.61 6.32
C PRO A 117 -12.65 -5.15 6.03
N LYS A 118 -13.01 -5.20 4.76
CA LYS A 118 -14.19 -5.90 4.28
C LYS A 118 -13.79 -7.23 3.68
N THR A 119 -14.74 -8.17 3.61
CA THR A 119 -14.49 -9.45 2.96
C THR A 119 -14.61 -9.31 1.45
N VAL A 120 -13.51 -9.57 0.72
CA VAL A 120 -13.52 -9.69 -0.73
C VAL A 120 -14.23 -10.98 -1.13
N LYS A 121 -15.17 -10.89 -2.06
CA LYS A 121 -15.90 -12.03 -2.61
C LYS A 121 -15.56 -12.17 -4.11
N PRO A 122 -14.53 -12.95 -4.47
CA PRO A 122 -14.21 -13.19 -5.86
C PRO A 122 -15.35 -13.95 -6.55
N ASP A 123 -15.71 -13.50 -7.74
CA ASP A 123 -16.69 -14.13 -8.61
C ASP A 123 -16.04 -14.51 -9.94
N ARG A 124 -16.51 -15.59 -10.58
CA ARG A 124 -16.02 -16.08 -11.88
C ARG A 124 -14.49 -16.21 -11.92
N VAL A 125 -13.92 -16.86 -10.90
CA VAL A 125 -12.50 -17.14 -10.83
C VAL A 125 -12.09 -18.05 -11.99
N THR A 126 -11.22 -17.58 -12.88
CA THR A 126 -10.72 -18.31 -14.06
C THR A 126 -9.31 -18.87 -13.84
N ALA A 127 -8.54 -18.28 -12.94
CA ALA A 127 -7.24 -18.79 -12.55
C ALA A 127 -6.93 -18.45 -11.10
N ARG A 128 -6.22 -19.37 -10.44
CA ARG A 128 -5.72 -19.23 -9.08
C ARG A 128 -4.27 -19.69 -9.04
N GLU A 129 -3.40 -18.89 -8.45
CA GLU A 129 -1.98 -19.17 -8.35
C GLU A 129 -1.53 -18.84 -6.93
N VAL A 130 -0.93 -19.82 -6.25
CA VAL A 130 -0.24 -19.61 -4.96
C VAL A 130 1.25 -19.56 -5.27
N ILE A 131 1.86 -18.43 -4.92
CA ILE A 131 3.28 -18.16 -5.19
C ILE A 131 4.02 -18.20 -3.86
N PHE A 132 5.08 -19.01 -3.79
CA PHE A 132 5.99 -19.04 -2.68
C PHE A 132 7.38 -18.59 -3.13
N CYS A 133 7.89 -17.53 -2.50
CA CYS A 133 9.18 -16.90 -2.79
C CYS A 133 10.09 -17.03 -1.57
N PRO A 134 10.70 -18.19 -1.31
CA PRO A 134 11.47 -18.44 -0.09
C PRO A 134 12.66 -17.48 0.07
N TYR A 135 13.20 -16.96 -1.02
CA TYR A 135 14.29 -15.99 -1.01
C TYR A 135 13.92 -14.65 -0.33
N LYS A 136 12.63 -14.38 -0.13
CA LYS A 136 12.15 -13.16 0.57
C LYS A 136 12.20 -13.31 2.09
N MET A 137 12.22 -14.53 2.59
CA MET A 137 12.28 -14.77 4.04
C MET A 137 13.64 -14.37 4.60
N LEU A 138 13.62 -13.68 5.73
CA LEU A 138 14.80 -13.44 6.53
C LEU A 138 15.00 -14.62 7.47
N SER A 139 16.21 -15.19 7.49
CA SER A 139 16.58 -16.24 8.46
C SER A 139 17.00 -15.64 9.81
N GLY A 140 17.40 -14.37 9.81
CA GLY A 140 17.81 -13.70 11.03
C GLY A 140 17.81 -12.18 10.93
N VAL A 141 17.69 -11.56 12.11
CA VAL A 141 17.86 -10.13 12.30
C VAL A 141 18.78 -9.93 13.48
N THR A 142 19.87 -9.19 13.28
CA THR A 142 20.82 -8.86 14.35
C THR A 142 20.69 -7.38 14.71
N VAL A 143 20.60 -7.05 15.97
CA VAL A 143 20.39 -5.69 16.46
C VAL A 143 21.65 -5.16 17.13
N GLN A 144 21.98 -3.92 16.83
CA GLN A 144 23.08 -3.19 17.45
C GLN A 144 22.76 -2.82 18.90
N ASN A 145 23.68 -3.07 19.79
CA ASN A 145 23.60 -2.60 21.17
C ASN A 145 23.94 -1.10 21.22
N ALA A 146 23.06 -0.29 21.81
CA ALA A 146 23.21 1.17 21.87
C ALA A 146 24.41 1.63 22.70
N GLN A 147 24.85 0.84 23.69
CA GLN A 147 25.94 1.19 24.60
C GLN A 147 27.31 0.79 24.04
N THR A 148 27.40 -0.40 23.46
CA THR A 148 28.67 -0.98 23.00
C THR A 148 28.92 -0.79 21.51
N GLY A 149 27.88 -0.47 20.71
CA GLY A 149 27.93 -0.43 19.26
C GLY A 149 28.00 -1.82 18.60
N ALA A 150 28.14 -2.89 19.38
CA ALA A 150 28.25 -4.24 18.87
C ALA A 150 26.90 -4.81 18.42
N TYR A 151 26.91 -5.65 17.39
CA TYR A 151 25.74 -6.40 16.94
C TYR A 151 25.71 -7.74 17.68
N SER A 152 24.90 -7.84 18.73
CA SER A 152 24.91 -8.96 19.66
C SER A 152 23.55 -9.62 19.92
N ALA A 153 22.45 -8.90 19.70
CA ALA A 153 21.12 -9.48 19.88
C ALA A 153 20.63 -10.09 18.57
N GLU A 154 20.51 -11.42 18.52
CA GLU A 154 20.12 -12.17 17.33
C GLU A 154 18.72 -12.73 17.47
N TYR A 155 17.91 -12.56 16.42
CA TYR A 155 16.57 -13.08 16.28
C TYR A 155 16.54 -13.98 15.04
N HIS A 156 16.06 -15.21 15.18
CA HIS A 156 16.07 -16.18 14.09
C HIS A 156 14.68 -16.65 13.67
N ASP A 157 14.52 -16.90 12.37
CA ASP A 157 13.37 -17.61 11.82
C ASP A 157 13.81 -19.00 11.35
N PRO A 158 13.47 -20.07 12.10
CA PRO A 158 13.87 -21.44 11.75
C PRO A 158 13.15 -21.96 10.49
N LEU A 159 12.11 -21.28 10.02
CA LEU A 159 11.37 -21.67 8.82
C LEU A 159 11.97 -21.10 7.54
N ALA A 160 12.96 -20.20 7.64
CA ALA A 160 13.61 -19.64 6.47
C ALA A 160 14.55 -20.67 5.84
N PRO A 161 14.34 -21.06 4.56
CA PRO A 161 15.11 -22.13 3.92
C PRO A 161 16.49 -21.68 3.47
N GLN A 162 16.80 -20.40 3.52
CA GLN A 162 18.07 -19.82 3.07
C GLN A 162 18.59 -18.82 4.10
N VAL A 163 19.91 -18.73 4.21
CA VAL A 163 20.55 -17.73 5.08
C VAL A 163 20.39 -16.35 4.47
N ARG A 164 19.65 -15.49 5.17
CA ARG A 164 19.46 -14.09 4.82
C ARG A 164 19.29 -13.27 6.09
N VAL A 165 20.34 -12.57 6.46
CA VAL A 165 20.41 -11.81 7.70
C VAL A 165 20.29 -10.31 7.41
N ARG A 166 19.61 -9.59 8.31
CA ARG A 166 19.51 -8.13 8.31
C ARG A 166 20.06 -7.56 9.60
N TYR A 167 20.78 -6.46 9.49
CA TYR A 167 21.31 -5.74 10.64
C TYR A 167 20.48 -4.49 10.90
N LEU A 168 20.05 -4.30 12.14
CA LEU A 168 19.31 -3.13 12.58
C LEU A 168 20.17 -2.29 13.51
N SER A 169 20.12 -0.96 13.35
CA SER A 169 20.72 -0.05 14.31
C SER A 169 19.99 -0.13 15.65
N ALA A 170 20.67 0.29 16.72
CA ALA A 170 20.08 0.38 18.05
C ALA A 170 18.84 1.31 18.13
N TYR A 171 18.71 2.21 17.15
CA TYR A 171 17.62 3.20 17.08
C TYR A 171 16.58 2.85 16.02
N ALA A 172 16.61 1.64 15.48
CA ALA A 172 15.61 1.18 14.53
C ALA A 172 14.21 1.20 15.15
N LYS A 173 13.26 1.82 14.46
CA LYS A 173 11.87 1.89 14.93
C LYS A 173 11.14 0.54 14.81
N THR A 174 11.59 -0.31 13.90
CA THR A 174 10.94 -1.59 13.60
C THR A 174 11.48 -2.68 14.53
N ALA A 175 10.59 -3.40 15.21
CA ALA A 175 10.97 -4.55 16.01
C ALA A 175 11.53 -5.69 15.15
N PRO A 176 12.60 -6.40 15.57
CA PRO A 176 13.21 -7.50 14.82
C PRO A 176 12.23 -8.61 14.47
N THR A 177 11.37 -8.98 15.42
CA THR A 177 10.32 -10.00 15.22
C THR A 177 9.26 -9.56 14.21
N ALA A 178 8.93 -8.28 14.16
CA ALA A 178 8.01 -7.74 13.15
C ALA A 178 8.61 -7.86 11.74
N LEU A 179 9.90 -7.57 11.57
CA LEU A 179 10.61 -7.75 10.30
C LEU A 179 10.65 -9.21 9.84
N LEU A 180 10.91 -10.15 10.74
CA LEU A 180 10.86 -11.58 10.43
C LEU A 180 9.47 -12.00 9.98
N ASN A 181 8.43 -11.60 10.71
CA ASN A 181 7.03 -11.89 10.36
C ASN A 181 6.63 -11.25 9.02
N GLU A 182 7.02 -10.01 8.77
CA GLU A 182 6.78 -9.32 7.50
C GLU A 182 7.47 -10.04 6.33
N SER A 183 8.72 -10.44 6.49
CA SER A 183 9.46 -11.19 5.47
C SER A 183 8.81 -12.54 5.15
N ARG A 184 8.27 -13.22 6.18
CA ARG A 184 7.53 -14.48 6.05
C ARG A 184 6.21 -14.27 5.30
N ARG A 185 5.46 -13.22 5.61
CA ARG A 185 4.24 -12.84 4.88
C ARG A 185 4.56 -12.50 3.42
N ALA A 186 5.55 -11.65 3.18
CA ALA A 186 5.95 -11.25 1.84
C ALA A 186 6.45 -12.39 0.96
N SER A 187 6.84 -13.53 1.57
CA SER A 187 7.27 -14.73 0.84
C SER A 187 6.12 -15.52 0.21
N LYS A 188 4.89 -15.29 0.63
CA LYS A 188 3.70 -16.01 0.15
C LYS A 188 2.74 -15.03 -0.49
N ARG A 189 2.20 -15.38 -1.63
CA ARG A 189 1.21 -14.58 -2.35
C ARG A 189 0.15 -15.49 -2.97
N LEU A 190 -1.07 -14.97 -3.02
CA LEU A 190 -2.15 -15.55 -3.80
C LEU A 190 -2.49 -14.58 -4.93
N LYS A 191 -2.53 -15.08 -6.15
CA LYS A 191 -3.04 -14.36 -7.32
C LYS A 191 -4.33 -15.01 -7.78
N LEU A 192 -5.38 -14.20 -7.92
CA LEU A 192 -6.65 -14.62 -8.50
C LEU A 192 -6.90 -13.84 -9.79
N THR A 193 -7.41 -14.53 -10.80
CA THR A 193 -7.91 -13.91 -12.02
C THR A 193 -9.40 -14.19 -12.12
N CYS A 194 -10.19 -13.14 -12.25
CA CYS A 194 -11.65 -13.22 -12.35
C CYS A 194 -12.13 -12.67 -13.70
N ALA A 195 -13.11 -13.31 -14.31
CA ALA A 195 -13.77 -12.84 -15.55
C ALA A 195 -14.93 -11.88 -15.24
N SER A 196 -14.80 -11.09 -14.19
CA SER A 196 -15.77 -10.08 -13.72
C SER A 196 -15.05 -8.94 -13.04
N TYR A 197 -15.73 -7.81 -12.86
CA TYR A 197 -15.26 -6.77 -11.95
C TYR A 197 -15.47 -7.23 -10.51
N ILE A 198 -14.42 -7.17 -9.71
CA ILE A 198 -14.48 -7.47 -8.28
C ILE A 198 -14.33 -6.16 -7.51
N ASP A 199 -15.33 -5.85 -6.70
CA ASP A 199 -15.23 -4.73 -5.76
C ASP A 199 -14.38 -5.15 -4.56
N GLY A 200 -13.44 -4.28 -4.19
CA GLY A 200 -12.50 -4.52 -3.09
C GLY A 200 -11.45 -3.43 -3.06
N ASN A 201 -11.09 -3.02 -1.87
CA ASN A 201 -10.06 -2.02 -1.60
C ASN A 201 -8.78 -2.70 -1.08
N MET A 202 -7.64 -2.02 -1.21
CA MET A 202 -6.39 -2.48 -0.59
C MET A 202 -6.61 -2.58 0.92
N GLY A 203 -6.17 -3.69 1.51
CA GLY A 203 -6.41 -3.98 2.93
C GLY A 203 -7.62 -4.87 3.20
N ASP A 204 -8.57 -5.01 2.27
CA ASP A 204 -9.66 -5.96 2.39
C ASP A 204 -9.15 -7.40 2.48
N THR A 205 -9.89 -8.27 3.18
CA THR A 205 -9.44 -9.63 3.47
C THR A 205 -10.28 -10.69 2.78
N MET A 206 -9.70 -11.87 2.67
CA MET A 206 -10.38 -13.09 2.22
C MET A 206 -9.78 -14.28 2.95
N ARG A 207 -10.60 -15.29 3.25
CA ARG A 207 -10.12 -16.55 3.82
C ARG A 207 -9.92 -17.60 2.74
N THR A 208 -8.79 -18.29 2.78
CA THR A 208 -8.42 -19.36 1.85
C THR A 208 -7.99 -20.60 2.61
N GLU A 209 -8.09 -21.75 1.96
CA GLU A 209 -7.68 -23.02 2.56
C GLU A 209 -6.16 -23.12 2.71
N GLU A 210 -5.40 -22.63 1.71
CA GLU A 210 -3.95 -22.81 1.66
C GLU A 210 -3.17 -21.79 2.49
N LEU A 211 -3.66 -20.55 2.59
CA LEU A 211 -2.94 -19.46 3.25
C LEU A 211 -3.65 -18.91 4.48
N GLY A 212 -4.85 -19.41 4.80
CA GLY A 212 -5.68 -18.86 5.86
C GLY A 212 -6.26 -17.51 5.47
N GLU A 213 -6.21 -16.54 6.38
CA GLU A 213 -6.63 -15.18 6.10
C GLU A 213 -5.56 -14.45 5.30
N VAL A 214 -5.99 -13.85 4.19
CA VAL A 214 -5.13 -13.08 3.28
C VAL A 214 -5.70 -11.69 3.05
N ARG A 215 -4.81 -10.71 2.85
CA ARG A 215 -5.12 -9.30 2.65
C ARG A 215 -4.86 -8.90 1.19
N LEU A 216 -5.78 -8.16 0.59
CA LEU A 216 -5.64 -7.62 -0.77
C LEU A 216 -4.55 -6.54 -0.79
N ILE A 217 -3.52 -6.75 -1.59
CA ILE A 217 -2.38 -5.83 -1.73
C ILE A 217 -2.29 -5.19 -3.11
N SER A 218 -2.97 -5.76 -4.12
CA SER A 218 -3.01 -5.18 -5.46
C SER A 218 -4.26 -5.65 -6.19
N LYS A 219 -4.86 -4.75 -6.94
CA LYS A 219 -5.99 -5.01 -7.83
C LYS A 219 -5.76 -4.36 -9.19
N ASN A 220 -5.77 -5.16 -10.25
CA ASN A 220 -5.70 -4.69 -11.63
C ASN A 220 -7.00 -5.05 -12.34
N VAL A 221 -7.60 -4.08 -13.00
CA VAL A 221 -8.82 -4.27 -13.80
C VAL A 221 -8.48 -4.00 -15.25
N LEU A 222 -8.70 -5.00 -16.09
CA LEU A 222 -8.52 -4.89 -17.52
C LEU A 222 -9.89 -4.91 -18.21
N LEU A 223 -10.17 -3.86 -18.96
CA LEU A 223 -11.35 -3.73 -19.78
C LEU A 223 -10.97 -3.93 -21.26
N ARG A 224 -11.62 -4.87 -21.92
CA ARG A 224 -11.39 -5.13 -23.34
C ARG A 224 -12.72 -5.28 -24.07
N GLY A 225 -13.15 -4.22 -24.74
CA GLY A 225 -14.50 -4.18 -25.31
C GLY A 225 -15.56 -4.31 -24.22
N LYS A 226 -16.32 -5.41 -24.24
CA LYS A 226 -17.35 -5.74 -23.22
C LYS A 226 -16.81 -6.65 -22.10
N ASP A 227 -15.60 -7.16 -22.25
CA ASP A 227 -15.01 -8.10 -21.32
C ASP A 227 -14.31 -7.34 -20.18
N VAL A 228 -14.54 -7.81 -18.98
CA VAL A 228 -13.89 -7.32 -17.75
C VAL A 228 -13.08 -8.45 -17.14
N LYS A 229 -11.81 -8.20 -16.90
CA LYS A 229 -10.93 -9.12 -16.18
C LYS A 229 -10.37 -8.38 -14.96
N THR A 230 -10.47 -9.00 -13.78
CA THR A 230 -9.86 -8.48 -12.55
C THR A 230 -8.76 -9.44 -12.10
N GLU A 231 -7.56 -8.92 -11.87
CA GLU A 231 -6.47 -9.63 -11.22
C GLU A 231 -6.30 -9.08 -9.80
N LEU A 232 -6.38 -9.97 -8.82
CA LEU A 232 -6.26 -9.67 -7.40
C LEU A 232 -5.02 -10.35 -6.86
N HIS A 233 -4.21 -9.61 -6.10
CA HIS A 233 -3.04 -10.13 -5.42
C HIS A 233 -3.23 -9.98 -3.92
N PHE A 234 -3.00 -11.06 -3.20
CA PHE A 234 -3.14 -11.13 -1.75
C PHE A 234 -1.84 -11.61 -1.11
N GLU A 235 -1.65 -11.21 0.14
CA GLU A 235 -0.61 -11.75 1.04
C GLU A 235 -1.25 -12.22 2.35
N PRO A 236 -0.65 -13.15 3.09
CA PRO A 236 -1.12 -13.54 4.43
C PRO A 236 -1.16 -12.35 5.40
N VAL A 237 -2.15 -12.34 6.30
CA VAL A 237 -2.31 -11.34 7.36
C VAL A 237 -1.31 -11.56 8.49
#